data_ea2cdc16b1a91601c1242eb6d3e65525
#
_entry.id   ea2cdc16b1a91601c1242eb6d3e65525
#
_cell.length_a   1.000
_cell.length_b   1.000
_cell.length_c   1.000
_cell.angle_alpha   90.00
_cell.angle_beta   90.00
_cell.angle_gamma   90.00
#
_symmetry.space_group_name_H-M   'P 1'
#
loop_
_entity.id
_entity.type
_entity.pdbx_description
1 polymer ?
#
loop_
_entity_poly.entity_id
_entity_poly.type
_entity_poly.pdbx_seq_one_letter_code
_entity_poly.pdbx_strand_id
1 'polypeptide(L)'
;MTLAQSREFSLTRTAMKAELLDAETELKLAYAWRDERDEEALHRLITAYMRLAISMAGKFKRYGASMNDLIQEAGLGLMKAADKFDPDRGVRFSTYAVWWIKASIQDHVMRNWSMVRTGSTSSQKSLFFNMRRVQARLEREAQAAGETLDKHQLRQMISTEIGVPMHDVEMMEGRLSGSDFSLNATQSAEDEGREWIDALVDDSAQAAERVEESHDTLTLRSWLLSAMQALNEREQFIVRERKLRDQPRTLESLGAELSLSKERVRTAL
;
A
#
# COMPACT_ATOMS: atom_id res chain seq x y z
N MET A 1 -28.10 -3.12 -21.92
CA MET A 1 -27.47 -1.90 -21.34
C MET A 1 -27.85 -1.84 -19.87
N THR A 2 -26.90 -1.94 -18.96
CA THR A 2 -27.18 -1.87 -17.53
C THR A 2 -27.49 -0.42 -17.11
N LEU A 3 -28.29 -0.24 -16.04
CA LEU A 3 -28.65 1.08 -15.49
C LEU A 3 -27.40 1.96 -15.20
N ALA A 4 -26.28 1.34 -14.89
CA ALA A 4 -24.99 2.01 -14.69
C ALA A 4 -24.46 2.62 -16.00
N GLN A 5 -24.50 1.88 -17.10
CA GLN A 5 -24.07 2.37 -18.43
C GLN A 5 -24.94 3.53 -18.92
N SER A 6 -26.26 3.50 -18.66
CA SER A 6 -27.14 4.59 -19.05
C SER A 6 -26.87 5.89 -18.27
N ARG A 7 -26.49 5.80 -17.00
CA ARG A 7 -26.10 6.97 -16.17
C ARG A 7 -24.75 7.56 -16.61
N GLU A 8 -23.79 6.73 -16.99
CA GLU A 8 -22.48 7.18 -17.50
C GLU A 8 -22.63 7.99 -18.79
N PHE A 9 -23.44 7.49 -19.74
CA PHE A 9 -23.78 8.22 -20.96
C PHE A 9 -24.49 9.55 -20.67
N SER A 10 -25.33 9.58 -19.63
CA SER A 10 -26.04 10.79 -19.22
C SER A 10 -25.06 11.84 -18.67
N LEU A 11 -24.17 11.49 -17.73
CA LEU A 11 -23.18 12.41 -17.16
C LEU A 11 -22.20 12.95 -18.20
N THR A 12 -21.65 12.05 -19.02
CA THR A 12 -20.72 12.44 -20.08
C THR A 12 -21.39 13.36 -21.11
N ARG A 13 -22.64 13.06 -21.46
CA ARG A 13 -23.41 13.88 -22.38
C ARG A 13 -23.73 15.26 -21.83
N THR A 14 -24.08 15.35 -20.55
CA THR A 14 -24.32 16.63 -19.87
C THR A 14 -23.03 17.45 -19.77
N ALA A 15 -21.91 16.84 -19.39
CA ALA A 15 -20.62 17.50 -19.34
C ALA A 15 -20.17 18.03 -20.71
N MET A 16 -20.43 17.29 -21.79
CA MET A 16 -20.09 17.72 -23.16
C MET A 16 -20.93 18.87 -23.66
N LYS A 17 -22.15 19.04 -23.12
CA LYS A 17 -23.06 20.15 -23.47
C LYS A 17 -22.85 21.38 -22.58
N ALA A 18 -22.09 21.25 -21.50
CA ALA A 18 -21.85 22.32 -20.57
C ALA A 18 -21.18 23.53 -21.25
N GLU A 19 -21.55 24.69 -20.77
CA GLU A 19 -20.99 25.97 -21.19
C GLU A 19 -19.48 26.03 -20.99
N LEU A 20 -18.76 26.66 -21.90
CA LEU A 20 -17.36 27.00 -21.72
C LEU A 20 -17.25 28.36 -21.07
N LEU A 21 -16.69 28.43 -19.87
CA LEU A 21 -16.55 29.69 -19.13
C LEU A 21 -15.38 30.51 -19.66
N ASP A 22 -15.62 31.79 -19.86
CA ASP A 22 -14.58 32.76 -20.05
C ASP A 22 -13.92 33.12 -18.71
N ALA A 23 -12.79 33.84 -18.76
CA ALA A 23 -12.02 34.14 -17.54
C ALA A 23 -12.79 35.03 -16.55
N GLU A 24 -13.61 35.94 -17.05
CA GLU A 24 -14.36 36.88 -16.23
C GLU A 24 -15.52 36.18 -15.49
N THR A 25 -16.27 35.36 -16.20
CA THR A 25 -17.38 34.56 -15.62
C THR A 25 -16.83 33.52 -14.63
N GLU A 26 -15.69 32.87 -14.95
CA GLU A 26 -15.00 31.94 -14.04
C GLU A 26 -14.66 32.62 -12.71
N LEU A 27 -14.04 33.81 -12.77
CA LEU A 27 -13.71 34.57 -11.58
C LEU A 27 -14.94 35.00 -10.78
N LYS A 28 -16.00 35.48 -11.43
CA LYS A 28 -17.26 35.84 -10.77
C LYS A 28 -17.84 34.65 -10.00
N LEU A 29 -17.92 33.48 -10.62
CA LEU A 29 -18.41 32.26 -9.98
C LEU A 29 -17.50 31.82 -8.84
N ALA A 30 -16.19 31.93 -8.99
CA ALA A 30 -15.24 31.60 -7.95
C ALA A 30 -15.33 32.51 -6.72
N TYR A 31 -15.55 33.81 -6.92
CA TYR A 31 -15.80 34.77 -5.84
C TYR A 31 -17.13 34.48 -5.14
N ALA A 32 -18.21 34.28 -5.91
CA ALA A 32 -19.53 33.95 -5.33
C ALA A 32 -19.47 32.70 -4.45
N TRP A 33 -18.75 31.66 -4.88
CA TRP A 33 -18.55 30.47 -4.04
C TRP A 33 -17.67 30.76 -2.82
N ARG A 34 -16.55 31.47 -2.95
CA ARG A 34 -15.62 31.73 -1.85
C ARG A 34 -16.27 32.62 -0.77
N ASP A 35 -16.89 33.70 -1.18
CA ASP A 35 -17.32 34.78 -0.29
C ASP A 35 -18.76 34.59 0.22
N GLU A 36 -19.66 34.08 -0.62
CA GLU A 36 -21.08 33.96 -0.33
C GLU A 36 -21.54 32.49 -0.14
N ARG A 37 -20.66 31.51 -0.45
CA ARG A 37 -21.00 30.08 -0.47
C ARG A 37 -22.19 29.76 -1.35
N ASP A 38 -22.28 30.45 -2.49
CA ASP A 38 -23.34 30.22 -3.46
C ASP A 38 -23.18 28.86 -4.16
N GLU A 39 -24.11 27.95 -3.83
CA GLU A 39 -24.13 26.58 -4.37
C GLU A 39 -24.42 26.56 -5.88
N GLU A 40 -25.21 27.51 -6.42
CA GLU A 40 -25.51 27.60 -7.84
C GLU A 40 -24.23 27.99 -8.62
N ALA A 41 -23.46 28.93 -8.09
CA ALA A 41 -22.18 29.29 -8.67
C ALA A 41 -21.19 28.12 -8.65
N LEU A 42 -21.11 27.37 -7.56
CA LEU A 42 -20.30 26.16 -7.47
C LEU A 42 -20.74 25.12 -8.48
N HIS A 43 -22.04 24.82 -8.57
CA HIS A 43 -22.60 23.86 -9.51
C HIS A 43 -22.28 24.21 -10.95
N ARG A 44 -22.42 25.47 -11.31
CA ARG A 44 -22.11 25.99 -12.64
C ARG A 44 -20.62 25.86 -12.96
N LEU A 45 -19.75 26.23 -12.03
CA LEU A 45 -18.30 26.07 -12.16
C LEU A 45 -17.89 24.62 -12.34
N ILE A 46 -18.35 23.71 -11.47
CA ILE A 46 -18.04 22.28 -11.56
C ILE A 46 -18.54 21.69 -12.87
N THR A 47 -19.79 21.97 -13.25
CA THR A 47 -20.39 21.43 -14.47
C THR A 47 -19.59 21.85 -15.72
N ALA A 48 -19.15 23.09 -15.78
CA ALA A 48 -18.34 23.59 -16.88
C ALA A 48 -16.99 22.85 -17.02
N TYR A 49 -16.38 22.47 -15.89
CA TYR A 49 -15.08 21.78 -15.86
C TYR A 49 -15.16 20.25 -15.80
N MET A 50 -16.36 19.65 -15.73
CA MET A 50 -16.54 18.19 -15.78
C MET A 50 -15.93 17.55 -17.04
N ARG A 51 -15.93 18.27 -18.18
CA ARG A 51 -15.26 17.82 -19.41
C ARG A 51 -13.76 17.58 -19.20
N LEU A 52 -13.09 18.48 -18.47
CA LEU A 52 -11.68 18.35 -18.11
C LEU A 52 -11.49 17.14 -17.19
N ALA A 53 -12.33 16.95 -16.18
CA ALA A 53 -12.30 15.83 -15.25
C ALA A 53 -12.44 14.49 -16.00
N ILE A 54 -13.39 14.36 -16.91
CA ILE A 54 -13.60 13.15 -17.73
C ILE A 54 -12.39 12.87 -18.63
N SER A 55 -11.83 13.90 -19.27
CA SER A 55 -10.64 13.76 -20.10
C SER A 55 -9.45 13.26 -19.31
N MET A 56 -9.28 13.76 -18.07
CA MET A 56 -8.22 13.30 -17.18
C MET A 56 -8.45 11.88 -16.66
N ALA A 57 -9.69 11.53 -16.29
CA ALA A 57 -10.06 10.16 -15.88
C ALA A 57 -9.70 9.14 -16.96
N GLY A 58 -9.95 9.46 -18.23
CA GLY A 58 -9.61 8.61 -19.37
C GLY A 58 -8.14 8.21 -19.45
N LYS A 59 -7.22 9.08 -19.02
CA LYS A 59 -5.78 8.79 -19.01
C LYS A 59 -5.38 7.71 -17.99
N PHE A 60 -6.22 7.48 -16.97
CA PHE A 60 -5.99 6.50 -15.91
C PHE A 60 -6.73 5.17 -16.12
N LYS A 61 -7.53 5.03 -17.17
CA LYS A 61 -8.25 3.78 -17.49
C LYS A 61 -7.33 2.56 -17.55
N ARG A 62 -6.07 2.74 -17.98
CA ARG A 62 -5.05 1.68 -18.08
C ARG A 62 -4.69 1.01 -16.76
N TYR A 63 -5.08 1.59 -15.63
CA TYR A 63 -4.80 1.04 -14.29
C TYR A 63 -5.87 0.06 -13.80
N GLY A 64 -6.87 -0.29 -14.61
CA GLY A 64 -7.86 -1.32 -14.30
C GLY A 64 -9.06 -0.84 -13.50
N ALA A 65 -9.07 0.40 -13.01
CA ALA A 65 -10.23 0.97 -12.31
C ALA A 65 -11.39 1.24 -13.28
N SER A 66 -12.64 1.14 -12.79
CA SER A 66 -13.80 1.42 -13.61
C SER A 66 -13.83 2.88 -14.05
N MET A 67 -14.25 3.15 -15.28
CA MET A 67 -14.31 4.53 -15.80
C MET A 67 -15.26 5.40 -14.98
N ASN A 68 -16.35 4.82 -14.48
CA ASN A 68 -17.31 5.51 -13.63
C ASN A 68 -16.66 6.00 -12.33
N ASP A 69 -15.93 5.13 -11.65
CA ASP A 69 -15.26 5.48 -10.40
C ASP A 69 -14.20 6.55 -10.64
N LEU A 70 -13.43 6.43 -11.72
CA LEU A 70 -12.45 7.44 -12.11
C LEU A 70 -13.08 8.82 -12.38
N ILE A 71 -14.26 8.86 -13.02
CA ILE A 71 -14.99 10.11 -13.27
C ILE A 71 -15.52 10.70 -11.95
N GLN A 72 -16.06 9.88 -11.06
CA GLN A 72 -16.53 10.34 -9.76
C GLN A 72 -15.39 10.90 -8.90
N GLU A 73 -14.28 10.20 -8.85
CA GLU A 73 -13.09 10.67 -8.14
C GLU A 73 -12.48 11.94 -8.74
N ALA A 74 -12.53 12.06 -10.07
CA ALA A 74 -12.14 13.28 -10.76
C ALA A 74 -13.09 14.45 -10.39
N GLY A 75 -14.39 14.19 -10.27
CA GLY A 75 -15.39 15.14 -9.79
C GLY A 75 -15.13 15.58 -8.34
N LEU A 76 -14.83 14.64 -7.45
CA LEU A 76 -14.44 14.94 -6.08
C LEU A 76 -13.16 15.80 -6.03
N GLY A 77 -12.20 15.51 -6.90
CA GLY A 77 -11.00 16.33 -7.07
C GLY A 77 -11.33 17.76 -7.52
N LEU A 78 -12.29 17.90 -8.43
CA LEU A 78 -12.77 19.20 -8.92
C LEU A 78 -13.45 20.01 -7.81
N MET A 79 -14.30 19.37 -6.99
CA MET A 79 -14.94 19.98 -5.83
C MET A 79 -13.90 20.48 -4.81
N LYS A 80 -12.91 19.65 -4.48
CA LYS A 80 -11.80 20.04 -3.59
C LYS A 80 -11.00 21.21 -4.15
N ALA A 81 -10.84 21.25 -5.49
CA ALA A 81 -10.20 22.37 -6.15
C ALA A 81 -11.01 23.66 -5.99
N ALA A 82 -12.34 23.62 -6.20
CA ALA A 82 -13.21 24.76 -6.06
C ALA A 82 -13.23 25.31 -4.63
N ASP A 83 -13.23 24.43 -3.63
CA ASP A 83 -13.22 24.83 -2.22
C ASP A 83 -11.92 25.51 -1.77
N LYS A 84 -10.79 25.17 -2.41
CA LYS A 84 -9.47 25.69 -2.06
C LYS A 84 -8.90 26.69 -3.07
N PHE A 85 -9.66 27.01 -4.09
CA PHE A 85 -9.22 27.93 -5.11
C PHE A 85 -9.23 29.38 -4.58
N ASP A 86 -8.13 30.08 -4.84
CA ASP A 86 -7.98 31.48 -4.52
C ASP A 86 -7.98 32.29 -5.84
N PRO A 87 -9.08 33.02 -6.13
CA PRO A 87 -9.23 33.81 -7.35
C PRO A 87 -8.22 34.96 -7.44
N ASP A 88 -7.72 35.46 -6.29
CA ASP A 88 -6.81 36.64 -6.25
C ASP A 88 -5.42 36.31 -6.77
N ARG A 89 -5.07 35.05 -6.97
CA ARG A 89 -3.75 34.61 -7.48
C ARG A 89 -3.55 34.82 -8.98
N GLY A 90 -4.56 35.26 -9.71
CA GLY A 90 -4.45 35.54 -11.15
C GLY A 90 -4.25 34.30 -12.04
N VAL A 91 -4.45 33.09 -11.54
CA VAL A 91 -4.36 31.84 -12.31
C VAL A 91 -5.76 31.32 -12.67
N ARG A 92 -5.87 30.67 -13.82
CA ARG A 92 -7.14 30.04 -14.25
C ARG A 92 -7.47 28.86 -13.34
N PHE A 93 -8.76 28.72 -13.03
CA PHE A 93 -9.26 27.58 -12.22
C PHE A 93 -8.88 26.23 -12.83
N SER A 94 -8.92 26.07 -14.14
CA SER A 94 -8.52 24.84 -14.83
C SER A 94 -7.08 24.43 -14.49
N THR A 95 -6.16 25.38 -14.44
CA THR A 95 -4.74 25.11 -14.12
C THR A 95 -4.58 24.59 -12.70
N TYR A 96 -5.32 25.14 -11.75
CA TYR A 96 -5.32 24.70 -10.37
C TYR A 96 -6.06 23.35 -10.20
N ALA A 97 -7.21 23.19 -10.84
CA ALA A 97 -8.06 22.00 -10.75
C ALA A 97 -7.35 20.73 -11.26
N VAL A 98 -6.52 20.84 -12.30
CA VAL A 98 -5.75 19.70 -12.84
C VAL A 98 -4.95 18.98 -11.75
N TRP A 99 -4.34 19.70 -10.81
CA TRP A 99 -3.57 19.11 -9.72
C TRP A 99 -4.44 18.32 -8.76
N TRP A 100 -5.60 18.86 -8.38
CA TRP A 100 -6.54 18.19 -7.48
C TRP A 100 -7.21 16.99 -8.10
N ILE A 101 -7.63 17.11 -9.36
CA ILE A 101 -8.21 16.01 -10.12
C ILE A 101 -7.20 14.86 -10.22
N LYS A 102 -5.95 15.17 -10.61
CA LYS A 102 -4.89 14.17 -10.72
C LYS A 102 -4.60 13.52 -9.37
N ALA A 103 -4.52 14.29 -8.29
CA ALA A 103 -4.26 13.77 -6.95
C ALA A 103 -5.38 12.83 -6.48
N SER A 104 -6.66 13.21 -6.68
CA SER A 104 -7.81 12.38 -6.30
C SER A 104 -7.84 11.06 -7.06
N ILE A 105 -7.67 11.11 -8.40
CA ILE A 105 -7.64 9.90 -9.23
C ILE A 105 -6.47 8.99 -8.85
N GLN A 106 -5.27 9.56 -8.65
CA GLN A 106 -4.09 8.78 -8.26
C GLN A 106 -4.26 8.10 -6.91
N ASP A 107 -4.86 8.79 -5.94
CA ASP A 107 -5.13 8.23 -4.62
C ASP A 107 -6.13 7.07 -4.70
N HIS A 108 -7.21 7.25 -5.47
CA HIS A 108 -8.20 6.19 -5.74
C HIS A 108 -7.57 4.96 -6.40
N VAL A 109 -6.80 5.17 -7.46
CA VAL A 109 -6.11 4.08 -8.17
C VAL A 109 -5.20 3.31 -7.24
N MET A 110 -4.36 3.99 -6.45
CA MET A 110 -3.44 3.31 -5.53
C MET A 110 -4.15 2.52 -4.42
N ARG A 111 -5.30 3.03 -3.94
CA ARG A 111 -6.07 2.34 -2.90
C ARG A 111 -6.78 1.09 -3.41
N ASN A 112 -7.16 1.09 -4.68
CA ASN A 112 -7.99 0.04 -5.27
C ASN A 112 -7.25 -0.84 -6.30
N TRP A 113 -5.93 -0.67 -6.43
CA TRP A 113 -5.11 -1.47 -7.34
C TRP A 113 -5.06 -2.94 -6.96
N SER A 114 -4.94 -3.24 -5.67
CA SER A 114 -4.81 -4.58 -5.12
C SER A 114 -5.55 -4.67 -3.79
N MET A 115 -5.97 -5.87 -3.41
CA MET A 115 -6.58 -6.16 -2.10
C MET A 115 -5.59 -5.84 -0.98
N VAL A 116 -4.30 -6.09 -1.20
CA VAL A 116 -3.24 -5.68 -0.27
C VAL A 116 -2.82 -4.26 -0.59
N ARG A 117 -3.20 -3.32 0.27
CA ARG A 117 -2.87 -1.91 0.08
C ARG A 117 -1.36 -1.68 0.01
N THR A 118 -0.92 -1.02 -1.04
CA THR A 118 0.41 -0.43 -1.08
C THR A 118 0.42 0.78 -0.16
N GLY A 119 1.53 1.05 0.52
CA GLY A 119 1.66 2.26 1.33
C GLY A 119 1.44 3.54 0.49
N SER A 120 1.14 4.64 1.18
CA SER A 120 0.81 5.93 0.56
C SER A 120 1.96 6.95 0.63
N THR A 121 3.21 6.50 0.81
CA THR A 121 4.37 7.40 0.85
C THR A 121 4.61 8.06 -0.51
N SER A 122 5.24 9.22 -0.51
CA SER A 122 5.59 9.95 -1.73
C SER A 122 6.46 9.10 -2.66
N SER A 123 7.42 8.34 -2.12
CA SER A 123 8.29 7.42 -2.85
C SER A 123 7.50 6.33 -3.55
N GLN A 124 6.60 5.65 -2.82
CA GLN A 124 5.77 4.58 -3.36
C GLN A 124 4.82 5.08 -4.45
N LYS A 125 4.24 6.28 -4.26
CA LYS A 125 3.40 6.93 -5.27
C LYS A 125 4.19 7.24 -6.53
N SER A 126 5.40 7.78 -6.39
CA SER A 126 6.29 8.06 -7.52
C SER A 126 6.67 6.79 -8.29
N LEU A 127 7.04 5.73 -7.57
CA LEU A 127 7.33 4.41 -8.15
C LEU A 127 6.13 3.84 -8.91
N PHE A 128 4.98 3.76 -8.26
CA PHE A 128 3.77 3.17 -8.85
C PHE A 128 3.42 3.77 -10.22
N PHE A 129 3.50 5.10 -10.37
CA PHE A 129 3.11 5.76 -11.61
C PHE A 129 4.24 5.90 -12.64
N ASN A 130 5.51 5.89 -12.22
CA ASN A 130 6.64 6.18 -13.10
C ASN A 130 7.52 4.97 -13.40
N MET A 131 7.59 3.94 -12.54
CA MET A 131 8.56 2.85 -12.64
C MET A 131 8.52 2.15 -14.00
N ARG A 132 7.35 1.72 -14.47
CA ARG A 132 7.21 1.04 -15.78
C ARG A 132 7.66 1.92 -16.96
N ARG A 133 7.40 3.22 -16.88
CA ARG A 133 7.81 4.16 -17.93
C ARG A 133 9.32 4.36 -17.93
N VAL A 134 9.91 4.52 -16.76
CA VAL A 134 11.37 4.68 -16.59
C VAL A 134 12.07 3.40 -17.02
N GLN A 135 11.62 2.24 -16.55
CA GLN A 135 12.15 0.94 -16.94
C GLN A 135 12.15 0.75 -18.47
N ALA A 136 11.00 0.94 -19.12
CA ALA A 136 10.89 0.78 -20.57
C ALA A 136 11.73 1.78 -21.37
N ARG A 137 12.06 2.94 -20.79
CA ARG A 137 13.00 3.88 -21.39
C ARG A 137 14.43 3.39 -21.26
N LEU A 138 14.87 3.02 -20.05
CA LEU A 138 16.21 2.54 -19.77
C LEU A 138 16.55 1.27 -20.58
N GLU A 139 15.60 0.33 -20.68
CA GLU A 139 15.77 -0.88 -21.50
C GLU A 139 15.95 -0.53 -22.99
N ARG A 140 15.21 0.43 -23.52
CA ARG A 140 15.36 0.89 -24.91
C ARG A 140 16.69 1.61 -25.15
N GLU A 141 17.13 2.43 -24.21
CA GLU A 141 18.42 3.13 -24.28
C GLU A 141 19.59 2.12 -24.26
N ALA A 142 19.54 1.13 -23.37
CA ALA A 142 20.53 0.06 -23.33
C ALA A 142 20.54 -0.79 -24.61
N GLN A 143 19.37 -1.16 -25.12
CA GLN A 143 19.26 -1.91 -26.37
C GLN A 143 19.81 -1.13 -27.57
N ALA A 144 19.59 0.18 -27.61
CA ALA A 144 20.17 1.05 -28.64
C ALA A 144 21.70 1.18 -28.53
N ALA A 145 22.25 1.06 -27.32
CA ALA A 145 23.71 1.03 -27.06
C ALA A 145 24.33 -0.36 -27.27
N GLY A 146 23.52 -1.41 -27.52
CA GLY A 146 23.99 -2.79 -27.64
C GLY A 146 24.36 -3.42 -26.29
N GLU A 147 23.91 -2.83 -25.18
CA GLU A 147 24.18 -3.30 -23.83
C GLU A 147 23.03 -4.16 -23.30
N THR A 148 23.35 -5.23 -22.57
CA THR A 148 22.38 -6.03 -21.83
C THR A 148 22.44 -5.61 -20.36
N LEU A 149 21.36 -4.98 -19.86
CA LEU A 149 21.28 -4.62 -18.45
C LEU A 149 20.90 -5.84 -17.60
N ASP A 150 21.68 -6.06 -16.53
CA ASP A 150 21.26 -6.98 -15.47
C ASP A 150 20.12 -6.37 -14.66
N LYS A 151 19.27 -7.24 -14.09
CA LYS A 151 18.13 -6.81 -13.26
C LYS A 151 18.54 -5.89 -12.10
N HIS A 152 19.69 -6.20 -11.48
CA HIS A 152 20.20 -5.39 -10.37
C HIS A 152 20.62 -3.99 -10.85
N GLN A 153 21.33 -3.90 -11.97
CA GLN A 153 21.71 -2.63 -12.58
C GLN A 153 20.50 -1.79 -12.96
N LEU A 154 19.48 -2.42 -13.57
CA LEU A 154 18.24 -1.74 -13.95
C LEU A 154 17.52 -1.15 -12.74
N ARG A 155 17.39 -1.92 -11.64
CA ARG A 155 16.80 -1.44 -10.39
C ARG A 155 17.59 -0.26 -9.79
N GLN A 156 18.92 -0.34 -9.85
CA GLN A 156 19.78 0.73 -9.34
C GLN A 156 19.61 2.02 -10.17
N MET A 157 19.51 1.91 -11.48
CA MET A 157 19.24 3.05 -12.36
C MET A 157 17.85 3.64 -12.09
N ILE A 158 16.81 2.81 -11.92
CA ILE A 158 15.46 3.26 -11.54
C ILE A 158 15.48 3.97 -10.19
N SER A 159 16.17 3.40 -9.19
CA SER A 159 16.34 4.00 -7.86
C SER A 159 16.96 5.40 -7.93
N THR A 160 18.02 5.54 -8.70
CA THR A 160 18.73 6.81 -8.89
C THR A 160 17.87 7.84 -9.62
N GLU A 161 17.19 7.43 -10.68
CA GLU A 161 16.39 8.35 -11.50
C GLU A 161 15.13 8.86 -10.80
N ILE A 162 14.44 7.96 -10.07
CA ILE A 162 13.22 8.35 -9.32
C ILE A 162 13.58 8.99 -7.98
N GLY A 163 14.80 8.80 -7.47
CA GLY A 163 15.26 9.32 -6.20
C GLY A 163 14.67 8.58 -4.99
N VAL A 164 14.59 7.25 -5.07
CA VAL A 164 13.99 6.39 -4.03
C VAL A 164 14.94 5.27 -3.62
N PRO A 165 14.84 4.73 -2.39
CA PRO A 165 15.67 3.61 -1.95
C PRO A 165 15.49 2.36 -2.82
N MET A 166 16.56 1.59 -3.01
CA MET A 166 16.56 0.33 -3.77
C MET A 166 15.53 -0.68 -3.26
N HIS A 167 15.39 -0.81 -1.95
CA HIS A 167 14.40 -1.67 -1.31
C HIS A 167 12.95 -1.36 -1.76
N ASP A 168 12.62 -0.07 -1.87
CA ASP A 168 11.29 0.35 -2.34
C ASP A 168 11.05 -0.04 -3.81
N VAL A 169 12.11 0.00 -4.64
CA VAL A 169 12.05 -0.44 -6.04
C VAL A 169 11.78 -1.94 -6.13
N GLU A 170 12.51 -2.76 -5.36
CA GLU A 170 12.35 -4.22 -5.34
C GLU A 170 10.95 -4.62 -4.87
N MET A 171 10.47 -4.00 -3.78
CA MET A 171 9.13 -4.24 -3.26
C MET A 171 8.06 -3.87 -4.30
N MET A 172 8.21 -2.73 -4.97
CA MET A 172 7.23 -2.26 -5.95
C MET A 172 7.26 -3.09 -7.23
N GLU A 173 8.43 -3.55 -7.66
CA GLU A 173 8.58 -4.45 -8.81
C GLU A 173 7.79 -5.75 -8.59
N GLY A 174 7.95 -6.38 -7.42
CA GLY A 174 7.21 -7.58 -7.07
C GLY A 174 5.69 -7.36 -7.11
N ARG A 175 5.22 -6.21 -6.65
CA ARG A 175 3.78 -5.87 -6.65
C ARG A 175 3.23 -5.54 -8.03
N LEU A 176 4.01 -4.89 -8.89
CA LEU A 176 3.60 -4.52 -10.24
C LEU A 176 3.81 -5.64 -11.27
N SER A 177 4.43 -6.76 -10.88
CA SER A 177 4.67 -7.90 -11.77
C SER A 177 3.39 -8.59 -12.23
N GLY A 178 2.34 -8.57 -11.42
CA GLY A 178 1.04 -9.15 -11.75
C GLY A 178 -0.12 -8.42 -11.06
N SER A 179 -1.33 -8.70 -11.51
CA SER A 179 -2.57 -8.35 -10.81
C SER A 179 -2.91 -9.44 -9.79
N ASP A 180 -3.79 -9.09 -8.84
CA ASP A 180 -4.35 -10.09 -7.92
C ASP A 180 -5.00 -11.22 -8.71
N PHE A 181 -4.74 -12.45 -8.29
CA PHE A 181 -5.23 -13.64 -8.94
C PHE A 181 -6.37 -14.25 -8.12
N SER A 182 -7.43 -14.72 -8.78
CA SER A 182 -8.53 -15.38 -8.09
C SER A 182 -8.16 -16.81 -7.74
N LEU A 183 -8.20 -17.16 -6.45
CA LEU A 183 -8.00 -18.53 -5.99
C LEU A 183 -9.11 -19.47 -6.45
N ASN A 184 -10.29 -18.95 -6.79
CA ASN A 184 -11.40 -19.72 -7.36
C ASN A 184 -11.31 -19.89 -8.88
N ALA A 185 -10.25 -19.41 -9.51
CA ALA A 185 -10.03 -19.68 -10.92
C ALA A 185 -9.56 -21.13 -11.11
N THR A 186 -10.07 -21.80 -12.16
CA THR A 186 -9.66 -23.15 -12.52
C THR A 186 -8.21 -23.18 -13.01
N GLN A 187 -7.44 -24.19 -12.64
CA GLN A 187 -6.01 -24.31 -12.98
C GLN A 187 -5.80 -24.54 -14.49
N SER A 188 -6.64 -25.35 -15.11
CA SER A 188 -6.65 -25.56 -16.56
C SER A 188 -8.05 -25.84 -17.06
N ALA A 189 -8.27 -25.66 -18.37
CA ALA A 189 -9.55 -26.02 -19.01
C ALA A 189 -9.78 -27.53 -19.08
N GLU A 190 -8.76 -28.35 -18.88
CA GLU A 190 -8.79 -29.82 -18.95
C GLU A 190 -8.88 -30.49 -17.57
N ASP A 191 -8.57 -29.76 -16.49
CA ASP A 191 -8.67 -30.23 -15.11
C ASP A 191 -10.09 -29.99 -14.59
N GLU A 192 -10.91 -31.02 -14.52
CA GLU A 192 -12.30 -31.09 -14.07
C GLU A 192 -12.70 -30.15 -12.92
N GLY A 193 -12.48 -28.83 -13.12
CA GLY A 193 -12.91 -27.79 -12.19
C GLY A 193 -12.03 -27.59 -10.95
N ARG A 194 -10.81 -28.15 -10.89
CA ARG A 194 -9.90 -27.92 -9.77
C ARG A 194 -9.50 -26.44 -9.70
N GLU A 195 -9.77 -25.83 -8.57
CA GLU A 195 -9.45 -24.42 -8.31
C GLU A 195 -8.01 -24.27 -7.74
N TRP A 196 -7.45 -23.08 -7.85
CA TRP A 196 -6.13 -22.78 -7.25
C TRP A 196 -6.15 -22.89 -5.72
N ILE A 197 -7.30 -22.66 -5.08
CA ILE A 197 -7.45 -22.81 -3.64
C ILE A 197 -7.19 -24.26 -3.17
N ASP A 198 -7.54 -25.26 -3.99
CA ASP A 198 -7.33 -26.68 -3.66
C ASP A 198 -5.86 -27.09 -3.67
N ALA A 199 -5.01 -26.28 -4.30
CA ALA A 199 -3.57 -26.50 -4.35
C ALA A 199 -2.80 -25.86 -3.18
N LEU A 200 -3.48 -25.05 -2.35
CA LEU A 200 -2.85 -24.44 -1.19
C LEU A 200 -2.70 -25.50 -0.08
N VAL A 201 -1.46 -25.61 0.39
CA VAL A 201 -1.12 -26.48 1.52
C VAL A 201 -1.28 -25.69 2.82
N ASP A 202 -1.94 -26.29 3.80
CA ASP A 202 -1.98 -25.75 5.16
C ASP A 202 -0.67 -26.12 5.88
N ASP A 203 0.19 -25.12 6.13
CA ASP A 203 1.48 -25.28 6.84
C ASP A 203 1.31 -25.35 8.36
N SER A 204 0.07 -25.28 8.88
CA SER A 204 -0.15 -25.41 10.32
C SER A 204 0.15 -26.83 10.80
N ALA A 205 0.71 -26.93 12.01
CA ALA A 205 1.04 -28.21 12.63
C ALA A 205 -0.17 -29.15 12.66
N GLN A 206 0.00 -30.37 12.17
CA GLN A 206 -1.04 -31.38 12.15
C GLN A 206 -1.46 -31.79 13.56
N ALA A 207 -2.63 -32.40 13.69
CA ALA A 207 -3.14 -32.83 14.99
C ALA A 207 -2.18 -33.78 15.74
N ALA A 208 -1.50 -34.66 15.01
CA ALA A 208 -0.49 -35.57 15.59
C ALA A 208 0.71 -34.77 16.16
N GLU A 209 1.26 -33.81 15.39
CA GLU A 209 2.37 -32.96 15.80
C GLU A 209 2.02 -32.11 17.03
N ARG A 210 0.81 -31.56 17.09
CA ARG A 210 0.34 -30.79 18.26
C ARG A 210 0.24 -31.65 19.53
N VAL A 211 -0.23 -32.92 19.39
CA VAL A 211 -0.29 -33.83 20.53
C VAL A 211 1.11 -34.22 20.97
N GLU A 212 2.00 -34.53 20.03
CA GLU A 212 3.41 -34.86 20.31
C GLU A 212 4.10 -33.69 21.01
N GLU A 213 4.02 -32.46 20.48
CA GLU A 213 4.58 -31.26 21.07
C GLU A 213 4.04 -31.00 22.49
N SER A 214 2.72 -31.17 22.70
CA SER A 214 2.12 -31.00 24.01
C SER A 214 2.58 -32.05 25.01
N HIS A 215 2.69 -33.32 24.58
CA HIS A 215 3.18 -34.41 25.40
C HIS A 215 4.66 -34.24 25.76
N ASP A 216 5.49 -33.87 24.79
CA ASP A 216 6.89 -33.59 24.99
C ASP A 216 7.12 -32.43 25.94
N THR A 217 6.33 -31.35 25.79
CA THR A 217 6.35 -30.23 26.71
C THR A 217 6.05 -30.62 28.15
N LEU A 218 5.02 -31.46 28.35
CA LEU A 218 4.66 -31.98 29.68
C LEU A 218 5.76 -32.87 30.26
N THR A 219 6.34 -33.74 29.43
CA THR A 219 7.43 -34.63 29.82
C THR A 219 8.68 -33.88 30.20
N LEU A 220 9.10 -32.91 29.36
CA LEU A 220 10.25 -32.02 29.65
C LEU A 220 10.02 -31.22 30.93
N ARG A 221 8.80 -30.73 31.14
CA ARG A 221 8.44 -30.02 32.37
C ARG A 221 8.54 -30.88 33.61
N SER A 222 8.10 -32.14 33.53
CA SER A 222 8.22 -33.11 34.63
C SER A 222 9.67 -33.41 34.93
N TRP A 223 10.51 -33.62 33.91
CA TRP A 223 11.96 -33.87 34.09
C TRP A 223 12.64 -32.63 34.67
N LEU A 224 12.32 -31.44 34.19
CA LEU A 224 12.86 -30.19 34.73
C LEU A 224 12.53 -30.04 36.23
N LEU A 225 11.25 -30.26 36.57
CA LEU A 225 10.83 -30.21 38.00
C LEU A 225 11.58 -31.21 38.87
N SER A 226 11.76 -32.45 38.39
CA SER A 226 12.53 -33.48 39.08
C SER A 226 14.00 -33.11 39.22
N ALA A 227 14.61 -32.56 38.16
CA ALA A 227 15.99 -32.08 38.20
C ALA A 227 16.17 -30.90 39.17
N MET A 228 15.21 -29.98 39.16
CA MET A 228 15.23 -28.82 40.10
C MET A 228 15.14 -29.26 41.55
N GLN A 229 14.43 -30.33 41.90
CA GLN A 229 14.36 -30.87 43.27
C GLN A 229 15.69 -31.42 43.77
N ALA A 230 16.58 -31.83 42.88
CA ALA A 230 17.94 -32.31 43.24
C ALA A 230 18.90 -31.16 43.58
N LEU A 231 18.55 -29.93 43.26
CA LEU A 231 19.37 -28.73 43.53
C LEU A 231 19.04 -28.14 44.91
N ASN A 232 20.01 -27.51 45.54
CA ASN A 232 19.75 -26.74 46.77
C ASN A 232 18.95 -25.46 46.47
N GLU A 233 18.33 -24.83 47.48
CA GLU A 233 17.49 -23.66 47.34
C GLU A 233 18.16 -22.49 46.60
N ARG A 234 19.46 -22.28 46.83
CA ARG A 234 20.22 -21.22 46.17
C ARG A 234 20.44 -21.49 44.68
N GLU A 235 20.78 -22.73 44.35
CA GLU A 235 20.95 -23.18 42.95
C GLU A 235 19.62 -23.10 42.20
N GLN A 236 18.55 -23.57 42.84
CA GLN A 236 17.19 -23.45 42.27
C GLN A 236 16.83 -22.00 41.93
N PHE A 237 17.13 -21.08 42.87
CA PHE A 237 16.89 -19.65 42.67
C PHE A 237 17.72 -19.10 41.49
N ILE A 238 19.02 -19.43 41.45
CA ILE A 238 19.92 -18.99 40.36
C ILE A 238 19.42 -19.50 39.00
N VAL A 239 19.09 -20.79 38.89
CA VAL A 239 18.59 -21.39 37.64
C VAL A 239 17.28 -20.76 37.23
N ARG A 240 16.35 -20.57 38.17
CA ARG A 240 15.03 -19.96 37.88
C ARG A 240 15.18 -18.53 37.34
N GLU A 241 15.93 -17.70 37.99
CA GLU A 241 16.11 -16.28 37.65
C GLU A 241 16.99 -16.05 36.41
N ARG A 242 17.88 -17.00 36.08
CA ARG A 242 18.82 -16.88 34.98
C ARG A 242 18.42 -17.62 33.70
N LYS A 243 17.80 -18.81 33.85
CA LYS A 243 17.52 -19.70 32.70
C LYS A 243 16.05 -19.85 32.38
N LEU A 244 15.17 -19.75 33.37
CA LEU A 244 13.74 -20.02 33.21
C LEU A 244 12.87 -18.76 33.14
N ARG A 245 13.49 -17.59 33.24
CA ARG A 245 12.80 -16.30 33.18
C ARG A 245 12.91 -15.71 31.78
N ASP A 246 11.84 -15.10 31.27
CA ASP A 246 11.81 -14.44 29.93
C ASP A 246 12.88 -13.34 29.81
N GLN A 247 13.16 -12.63 30.90
CA GLN A 247 14.26 -11.65 30.99
C GLN A 247 15.31 -12.14 31.99
N PRO A 248 16.41 -12.77 31.51
CA PRO A 248 17.44 -13.32 32.38
C PRO A 248 18.15 -12.24 33.17
N ARG A 249 18.27 -12.42 34.51
CA ARG A 249 19.00 -11.51 35.37
C ARG A 249 20.52 -11.68 35.20
N THR A 250 21.28 -10.61 35.45
CA THR A 250 22.75 -10.64 35.35
C THR A 250 23.37 -11.41 36.52
N LEU A 251 24.53 -12.03 36.26
CA LEU A 251 25.28 -12.73 37.34
C LEU A 251 25.66 -11.80 38.51
N GLU A 252 25.89 -10.53 38.21
CA GLU A 252 26.21 -9.51 39.23
C GLU A 252 25.00 -9.17 40.10
N SER A 253 23.83 -9.04 39.50
CA SER A 253 22.57 -8.80 40.22
C SER A 253 22.23 -9.97 41.17
N LEU A 254 22.40 -11.21 40.68
CA LEU A 254 22.17 -12.42 41.47
C LEU A 254 23.21 -12.57 42.58
N GLY A 255 24.47 -12.25 42.26
CA GLY A 255 25.57 -12.26 43.26
C GLY A 255 25.34 -11.26 44.40
N ALA A 256 24.88 -10.04 44.07
CA ALA A 256 24.57 -9.03 45.08
C ALA A 256 23.43 -9.48 46.01
N GLU A 257 22.39 -10.12 45.49
CA GLU A 257 21.24 -10.60 46.28
C GLU A 257 21.59 -11.80 47.17
N LEU A 258 22.40 -12.71 46.65
CA LEU A 258 22.82 -13.92 47.38
C LEU A 258 24.08 -13.74 48.22
N SER A 259 24.68 -12.54 48.22
CA SER A 259 25.98 -12.24 48.86
C SER A 259 27.09 -13.17 48.36
N LEU A 260 27.12 -13.46 47.06
CA LEU A 260 28.12 -14.32 46.41
C LEU A 260 28.89 -13.55 45.34
N SER A 261 30.15 -13.96 45.11
CA SER A 261 30.89 -13.42 43.96
C SER A 261 30.33 -13.90 42.62
N LYS A 262 30.49 -13.09 41.57
CA LYS A 262 30.08 -13.41 40.20
C LYS A 262 30.56 -14.80 39.75
N GLU A 263 31.80 -15.16 40.07
CA GLU A 263 32.37 -16.46 39.71
C GLU A 263 31.72 -17.61 40.48
N ARG A 264 31.34 -17.44 41.74
CA ARG A 264 30.59 -18.46 42.49
C ARG A 264 29.17 -18.66 41.94
N VAL A 265 28.50 -17.59 41.52
CA VAL A 265 27.21 -17.71 40.86
C VAL A 265 27.33 -18.42 39.50
N ARG A 266 28.45 -18.19 38.77
CA ARG A 266 28.74 -18.87 37.50
C ARG A 266 29.03 -20.37 37.69
N THR A 267 29.70 -20.74 38.77
CA THR A 267 30.05 -22.15 39.05
C THR A 267 28.84 -22.95 39.54
N ALA A 268 27.79 -22.28 40.05
CA ALA A 268 26.54 -22.87 40.50
C ALA A 268 25.48 -22.99 39.39
N LEU A 269 25.78 -22.58 38.17
CA LEU A 269 24.97 -22.69 36.96
C LEU A 269 25.38 -23.90 36.12
#